data_78a2d9c946ec44d9089674a94aa2aa0d
#
_entry.id   78a2d9c946ec44d9089674a94aa2aa0d
#
_cell.length_a   1.000
_cell.length_b   1.000
_cell.length_c   1.000
_cell.angle_alpha   90.00
_cell.angle_beta   90.00
_cell.angle_gamma   90.00
#
_symmetry.space_group_name_H-M   'P 1'
#
loop_
_entity.id
_entity.type
_entity.pdbx_description
1 polymer ?
#
loop_
_entity_poly.entity_id
_entity_poly.type
_entity_poly.pdbx_seq_one_letter_code
_entity_poly.pdbx_strand_id
1 'polypeptide(L)'
;MLIQEGKILESNMRKLKLTLDTLNQELRGKNIFNIQDVQYAVLELNGSISVLPKPESQPATRKDLHLNNQSEPAFPIELIMDGDIIEANLKENDITREWLHSQIKKKGLSIENINYAVISSNGKIYFDEYKDQIEHPVDKE
;
A
#
# COMPACT_ATOMS: atom_id res chain seq x y z
N MET A 1 -6.02 9.63 -25.47
CA MET A 1 -5.51 10.77 -24.69
C MET A 1 -6.68 11.54 -24.11
N LEU A 2 -6.69 11.76 -22.80
CA LEU A 2 -7.70 12.53 -22.06
C LEU A 2 -7.14 13.85 -21.53
N ILE A 3 -5.88 13.83 -21.10
CA ILE A 3 -5.10 15.00 -20.69
C ILE A 3 -3.78 14.98 -21.43
N GLN A 4 -3.37 16.11 -21.98
CA GLN A 4 -2.10 16.31 -22.65
C GLN A 4 -1.48 17.64 -22.20
N GLU A 5 -0.22 17.59 -21.77
CA GLU A 5 0.51 18.77 -21.29
C GLU A 5 -0.27 19.56 -20.22
N GLY A 6 -0.94 18.83 -19.33
CA GLY A 6 -1.76 19.41 -18.26
C GLY A 6 -3.10 19.99 -18.69
N LYS A 7 -3.52 19.79 -19.96
CA LYS A 7 -4.80 20.30 -20.49
C LYS A 7 -5.76 19.15 -20.77
N ILE A 8 -7.00 19.31 -20.32
CA ILE A 8 -8.08 18.35 -20.61
C ILE A 8 -8.47 18.45 -22.07
N LEU A 9 -8.61 17.29 -22.74
CA LEU A 9 -9.05 17.17 -24.12
C LEU A 9 -10.55 16.81 -24.15
N GLU A 10 -11.42 17.83 -24.00
CA GLU A 10 -12.87 17.65 -23.87
C GLU A 10 -13.49 16.96 -25.08
N SER A 11 -12.98 17.22 -26.28
CA SER A 11 -13.45 16.57 -27.50
C SER A 11 -13.22 15.07 -27.48
N ASN A 12 -12.09 14.62 -26.96
CA ASN A 12 -11.76 13.21 -26.81
C ASN A 12 -12.62 12.56 -25.73
N MET A 13 -12.80 13.23 -24.58
CA MET A 13 -13.67 12.75 -23.52
C MET A 13 -15.10 12.55 -24.00
N ARG A 14 -15.63 13.52 -24.77
CA ARG A 14 -16.97 13.44 -25.35
C ARG A 14 -17.11 12.27 -26.32
N LYS A 15 -16.13 12.04 -27.21
CA LYS A 15 -16.11 10.89 -28.13
C LYS A 15 -16.11 9.56 -27.39
N LEU A 16 -15.42 9.49 -26.27
CA LEU A 16 -15.31 8.30 -25.41
C LEU A 16 -16.46 8.19 -24.39
N LYS A 17 -17.41 9.14 -24.40
CA LYS A 17 -18.53 9.24 -23.43
C LYS A 17 -18.06 9.24 -21.98
N LEU A 18 -16.93 9.87 -21.71
CA LEU A 18 -16.30 9.95 -20.40
C LEU A 18 -16.59 11.32 -19.78
N THR A 19 -17.07 11.33 -18.54
CA THR A 19 -17.36 12.57 -17.81
C THR A 19 -16.16 13.04 -16.98
N LEU A 20 -16.13 14.29 -16.59
CA LEU A 20 -15.13 14.82 -15.66
C LEU A 20 -15.20 14.15 -14.29
N ASP A 21 -16.40 13.77 -13.84
CA ASP A 21 -16.56 13.04 -12.57
C ASP A 21 -15.89 11.67 -12.62
N THR A 22 -16.08 10.94 -13.73
CA THR A 22 -15.39 9.65 -13.94
C THR A 22 -13.88 9.84 -13.97
N LEU A 23 -13.39 10.84 -14.72
CA LEU A 23 -11.95 11.13 -14.77
C LEU A 23 -11.40 11.45 -13.38
N ASN A 24 -12.07 12.31 -12.62
CA ASN A 24 -11.64 12.66 -11.26
C ASN A 24 -11.67 11.45 -10.31
N GLN A 25 -12.67 10.57 -10.43
CA GLN A 25 -12.75 9.35 -9.64
C GLN A 25 -11.55 8.43 -9.92
N GLU A 26 -11.21 8.23 -11.20
CA GLU A 26 -10.06 7.44 -11.62
C GLU A 26 -8.72 8.04 -11.13
N LEU A 27 -8.59 9.36 -11.19
CA LEU A 27 -7.41 10.05 -10.66
C LEU A 27 -7.27 9.87 -9.15
N ARG A 28 -8.38 9.98 -8.38
CA ARG A 28 -8.37 9.73 -6.93
C ARG A 28 -8.00 8.29 -6.60
N GLY A 29 -8.46 7.31 -7.39
CA GLY A 29 -8.03 5.92 -7.27
C GLY A 29 -6.51 5.72 -7.43
N LYS A 30 -5.81 6.69 -8.03
CA LYS A 30 -4.34 6.73 -8.20
C LYS A 30 -3.67 7.74 -7.24
N ASN A 31 -4.37 8.16 -6.20
CA ASN A 31 -3.89 9.15 -5.22
C ASN A 31 -3.62 10.55 -5.81
N ILE A 32 -4.26 10.88 -6.93
CA ILE A 32 -4.17 12.21 -7.54
C ILE A 32 -5.48 12.94 -7.29
N PHE A 33 -5.46 13.92 -6.41
CA PHE A 33 -6.64 14.69 -6.00
C PHE A 33 -6.79 16.01 -6.77
N ASN A 34 -5.70 16.50 -7.35
CA ASN A 34 -5.71 17.74 -8.13
C ASN A 34 -5.41 17.42 -9.59
N ILE A 35 -6.37 17.67 -10.47
CA ILE A 35 -6.22 17.42 -11.92
C ILE A 35 -5.07 18.26 -12.52
N GLN A 36 -4.77 19.40 -11.92
CA GLN A 36 -3.66 20.26 -12.33
C GLN A 36 -2.28 19.62 -12.17
N ASP A 37 -2.17 18.56 -11.35
CA ASP A 37 -0.91 17.83 -11.13
C ASP A 37 -0.64 16.80 -12.23
N VAL A 38 -1.57 16.62 -13.17
CA VAL A 38 -1.48 15.63 -14.25
C VAL A 38 -0.84 16.24 -15.48
N GLN A 39 0.23 15.62 -15.98
CA GLN A 39 0.85 15.97 -17.27
C GLN A 39 0.17 15.27 -18.43
N TYR A 40 -0.03 13.97 -18.33
CA TYR A 40 -0.72 13.15 -19.33
C TYR A 40 -1.69 12.18 -18.66
N ALA A 41 -2.83 11.93 -19.31
CA ALA A 41 -3.74 10.86 -18.96
C ALA A 41 -4.27 10.17 -20.21
N VAL A 42 -4.24 8.84 -20.22
CA VAL A 42 -4.63 8.01 -21.38
C VAL A 42 -5.64 6.96 -20.94
N LEU A 43 -6.76 6.86 -21.67
CA LEU A 43 -7.66 5.72 -21.53
C LEU A 43 -7.05 4.52 -22.28
N GLU A 44 -6.81 3.44 -21.57
CA GLU A 44 -6.27 2.19 -22.12
C GLU A 44 -7.39 1.33 -22.72
N LEU A 45 -7.01 0.33 -23.51
CA LEU A 45 -7.96 -0.58 -24.16
C LEU A 45 -8.79 -1.41 -23.16
N ASN A 46 -8.24 -1.67 -21.97
CA ASN A 46 -8.94 -2.39 -20.90
C ASN A 46 -9.88 -1.51 -20.07
N GLY A 47 -10.01 -0.23 -20.42
CA GLY A 47 -10.86 0.74 -19.72
C GLY A 47 -10.18 1.45 -18.54
N SER A 48 -8.96 1.08 -18.15
CA SER A 48 -8.22 1.79 -17.12
C SER A 48 -7.65 3.11 -17.64
N ILE A 49 -7.30 4.01 -16.72
CA ILE A 49 -6.63 5.28 -17.08
C ILE A 49 -5.19 5.24 -16.58
N SER A 50 -4.24 5.35 -17.51
CA SER A 50 -2.83 5.56 -17.20
C SER A 50 -2.54 7.04 -17.02
N VAL A 51 -1.78 7.40 -16.00
CA VAL A 51 -1.53 8.79 -15.63
C VAL A 51 -0.04 9.02 -15.42
N LEU A 52 0.47 10.09 -15.99
CA LEU A 52 1.80 10.62 -15.71
C LEU A 52 1.63 11.99 -15.02
N PRO A 53 1.99 12.11 -13.73
CA PRO A 53 1.99 13.38 -13.03
C PRO A 53 3.04 14.34 -13.60
N LYS A 54 2.86 15.65 -13.38
CA LYS A 54 3.88 16.65 -13.66
C LYS A 54 5.14 16.39 -12.82
N PRO A 55 6.33 16.77 -13.32
CA PRO A 55 7.60 16.51 -12.60
C PRO A 55 7.59 16.98 -11.15
N GLU A 56 7.04 18.17 -10.88
CA GLU A 56 6.93 18.74 -9.53
C GLU A 56 5.96 18.00 -8.60
N SER A 57 5.06 17.19 -9.19
CA SER A 57 4.06 16.40 -8.45
C SER A 57 4.44 14.92 -8.35
N GLN A 58 5.59 14.51 -8.89
CA GLN A 58 6.08 13.14 -8.77
C GLN A 58 6.76 12.93 -7.42
N PRO A 59 6.58 11.76 -6.78
CA PRO A 59 7.32 11.41 -5.58
C PRO A 59 8.82 11.41 -5.84
N ALA A 60 9.61 11.96 -4.92
CA ALA A 60 11.05 11.83 -4.95
C ALA A 60 11.46 10.37 -4.72
N THR A 61 12.34 9.86 -5.57
CA THR A 61 12.88 8.51 -5.41
C THR A 61 14.09 8.53 -4.46
N ARG A 62 14.46 7.38 -3.92
CA ARG A 62 15.70 7.23 -3.14
C ARG A 62 16.93 7.63 -3.96
N LYS A 63 16.89 7.36 -5.28
CA LYS A 63 17.93 7.75 -6.23
C LYS A 63 18.06 9.27 -6.35
N ASP A 64 16.93 9.99 -6.45
CA ASP A 64 16.91 11.45 -6.53
C ASP A 64 17.51 12.10 -5.28
N LEU A 65 17.29 11.48 -4.12
CA LEU A 65 17.83 11.93 -2.83
C LEU A 65 19.24 11.41 -2.54
N HIS A 66 19.87 10.67 -3.45
CA HIS A 66 21.18 10.03 -3.27
C HIS A 66 21.29 9.16 -2.01
N LEU A 67 20.16 8.54 -1.60
CA LEU A 67 20.13 7.65 -0.44
C LEU A 67 20.67 6.27 -0.82
N ASN A 68 21.73 5.84 -0.12
CA ASN A 68 22.27 4.50 -0.28
C ASN A 68 21.29 3.48 0.33
N ASN A 69 20.97 2.42 -0.42
CA ASN A 69 20.22 1.30 0.12
C ASN A 69 21.14 0.50 1.05
N GLN A 70 20.76 0.43 2.33
CA GLN A 70 21.48 -0.38 3.30
C GLN A 70 21.00 -1.84 3.34
N SER A 71 19.80 -2.11 2.83
CA SER A 71 19.24 -3.46 2.73
C SER A 71 18.21 -3.54 1.61
N GLU A 72 18.21 -4.65 0.90
CA GLU A 72 17.11 -4.97 -0.02
C GLU A 72 15.85 -5.29 0.79
N PRO A 73 14.67 -4.80 0.38
CA PRO A 73 13.43 -5.15 1.03
C PRO A 73 13.13 -6.64 0.77
N ALA A 74 12.84 -7.37 1.85
CA ALA A 74 12.38 -8.75 1.77
C ALA A 74 10.85 -8.79 1.62
N PHE A 75 10.35 -9.90 1.09
CA PHE A 75 8.90 -10.13 1.09
C PHE A 75 8.42 -10.36 2.53
N PRO A 76 7.30 -9.76 2.95
CA PRO A 76 6.74 -9.98 4.28
C PRO A 76 6.43 -11.46 4.54
N ILE A 77 6.71 -11.95 5.75
CA ILE A 77 6.43 -13.32 6.16
C ILE A 77 5.37 -13.30 7.26
N GLU A 78 4.19 -13.81 6.95
CA GLU A 78 3.10 -13.95 7.91
C GLU A 78 3.38 -15.11 8.86
N LEU A 79 3.32 -14.84 10.16
CA LEU A 79 3.62 -15.81 11.22
C LEU A 79 2.35 -16.30 11.92
N ILE A 80 1.39 -15.38 12.14
CA ILE A 80 0.08 -15.66 12.74
C ILE A 80 -0.97 -14.96 11.89
N MET A 81 -2.05 -15.66 11.56
CA MET A 81 -3.20 -15.12 10.85
C MET A 81 -4.48 -15.65 11.50
N ASP A 82 -5.42 -14.76 11.80
CA ASP A 82 -6.67 -15.05 12.51
C ASP A 82 -6.44 -15.86 13.82
N GLY A 83 -5.32 -15.59 14.51
CA GLY A 83 -4.93 -16.25 15.74
C GLY A 83 -4.19 -17.57 15.58
N ASP A 84 -4.08 -18.11 14.36
CA ASP A 84 -3.41 -19.37 14.07
C ASP A 84 -1.98 -19.18 13.58
N ILE A 85 -1.04 -19.95 14.12
CA ILE A 85 0.36 -19.95 13.65
C ILE A 85 0.44 -20.61 12.28
N ILE A 86 1.07 -19.93 11.32
CA ILE A 86 1.29 -20.45 9.97
C ILE A 86 2.57 -21.28 9.96
N GLU A 87 2.45 -22.56 10.32
CA GLU A 87 3.58 -23.49 10.45
C GLU A 87 4.42 -23.62 9.18
N ALA A 88 3.77 -23.59 8.01
CA ALA A 88 4.46 -23.66 6.73
C ALA A 88 5.45 -22.51 6.57
N ASN A 89 5.01 -21.28 6.90
CA ASN A 89 5.86 -20.09 6.79
C ASN A 89 7.03 -20.13 7.79
N LEU A 90 6.79 -20.61 9.00
CA LEU A 90 7.85 -20.81 9.98
C LEU A 90 8.92 -21.76 9.44
N LYS A 91 8.49 -22.93 8.96
CA LYS A 91 9.37 -23.98 8.45
C LYS A 91 10.17 -23.53 7.22
N GLU A 92 9.51 -22.88 6.27
CA GLU A 92 10.16 -22.43 5.02
C GLU A 92 11.20 -21.32 5.25
N ASN A 93 11.08 -20.59 6.38
CA ASN A 93 11.98 -19.49 6.71
C ASN A 93 12.90 -19.81 7.91
N ASP A 94 13.04 -21.08 8.28
CA ASP A 94 13.90 -21.55 9.40
C ASP A 94 13.57 -20.85 10.73
N ILE A 95 12.29 -20.50 10.94
CA ILE A 95 11.80 -19.88 12.16
C ILE A 95 11.22 -20.94 13.07
N THR A 96 11.68 -20.96 14.34
CA THR A 96 11.16 -21.90 15.34
C THR A 96 9.98 -21.30 16.11
N ARG A 97 9.11 -22.16 16.65
CA ARG A 97 8.04 -21.71 17.56
C ARG A 97 8.62 -21.04 18.81
N GLU A 98 9.72 -21.55 19.35
CA GLU A 98 10.41 -20.99 20.49
C GLU A 98 10.89 -19.58 20.23
N TRP A 99 11.42 -19.31 19.03
CA TRP A 99 11.81 -17.97 18.63
C TRP A 99 10.60 -17.04 18.56
N LEU A 100 9.49 -17.47 17.93
CA LEU A 100 8.26 -16.69 17.85
C LEU A 100 7.71 -16.36 19.24
N HIS A 101 7.62 -17.34 20.13
CA HIS A 101 7.20 -17.13 21.53
C HIS A 101 8.13 -16.15 22.26
N SER A 102 9.44 -16.22 22.02
CA SER A 102 10.40 -15.29 22.61
C SER A 102 10.16 -13.84 22.14
N GLN A 103 9.83 -13.64 20.87
CA GLN A 103 9.51 -12.30 20.34
C GLN A 103 8.22 -11.75 20.92
N ILE A 104 7.19 -12.58 21.03
CA ILE A 104 5.91 -12.23 21.68
C ILE A 104 6.15 -11.80 23.12
N LYS A 105 6.90 -12.58 23.88
CA LYS A 105 7.24 -12.29 25.27
C LYS A 105 8.05 -10.99 25.43
N LYS A 106 8.99 -10.71 24.53
CA LYS A 106 9.77 -9.46 24.53
C LYS A 106 8.89 -8.23 24.36
N LYS A 107 7.76 -8.37 23.66
CA LYS A 107 6.77 -7.29 23.48
C LYS A 107 5.76 -7.20 24.65
N GLY A 108 5.84 -8.10 25.63
CA GLY A 108 4.89 -8.15 26.74
C GLY A 108 3.50 -8.65 26.35
N LEU A 109 3.39 -9.34 25.20
CA LEU A 109 2.13 -9.85 24.66
C LEU A 109 1.90 -11.30 25.04
N SER A 110 0.65 -11.76 24.93
CA SER A 110 0.24 -13.15 25.09
C SER A 110 -0.24 -13.70 23.75
N ILE A 111 0.21 -14.90 23.38
CA ILE A 111 -0.10 -15.49 22.06
C ILE A 111 -1.59 -15.62 21.81
N GLU A 112 -2.37 -15.91 22.85
CA GLU A 112 -3.83 -16.09 22.75
C GLU A 112 -4.55 -14.78 22.38
N ASN A 113 -3.91 -13.65 22.58
CA ASN A 113 -4.47 -12.32 22.26
C ASN A 113 -4.07 -11.82 20.88
N ILE A 114 -3.14 -12.51 20.20
CA ILE A 114 -2.64 -12.06 18.90
C ILE A 114 -3.55 -12.56 17.78
N ASN A 115 -4.10 -11.62 17.04
CA ASN A 115 -4.86 -11.87 15.82
C ASN A 115 -3.93 -12.06 14.60
N TYR A 116 -2.92 -11.20 14.46
CA TYR A 116 -2.03 -11.17 13.32
C TYR A 116 -0.58 -10.90 13.73
N ALA A 117 0.36 -11.59 13.10
CA ALA A 117 1.78 -11.30 13.25
C ALA A 117 2.51 -11.49 11.92
N VAL A 118 3.37 -10.56 11.58
CA VAL A 118 4.13 -10.55 10.33
C VAL A 118 5.54 -10.01 10.52
N ILE A 119 6.52 -10.63 9.87
CA ILE A 119 7.83 -10.01 9.66
C ILE A 119 7.69 -9.12 8.42
N SER A 120 7.78 -7.81 8.63
CA SER A 120 7.65 -6.82 7.56
C SER A 120 8.86 -6.86 6.61
N SER A 121 8.74 -6.23 5.43
CA SER A 121 9.81 -6.16 4.43
C SER A 121 11.13 -5.55 4.94
N ASN A 122 11.09 -4.79 6.03
CA ASN A 122 12.26 -4.22 6.71
C ASN A 122 12.85 -5.11 7.83
N GLY A 123 12.35 -6.35 7.98
CA GLY A 123 12.76 -7.31 9.02
C GLY A 123 12.18 -7.05 10.42
N LYS A 124 11.36 -6.03 10.62
CA LYS A 124 10.68 -5.76 11.89
C LYS A 124 9.43 -6.61 12.00
N ILE A 125 9.15 -7.11 13.22
CA ILE A 125 7.92 -7.85 13.49
C ILE A 125 6.83 -6.89 13.92
N TYR A 126 5.66 -7.01 13.28
CA TYR A 126 4.42 -6.36 13.68
C TYR A 126 3.51 -7.40 14.33
N PHE A 127 2.87 -7.04 15.43
CA PHE A 127 1.84 -7.82 16.10
C PHE A 127 0.58 -7.00 16.23
N ASP A 128 -0.55 -7.64 15.97
CA ASP A 128 -1.89 -7.10 16.17
C ASP A 128 -2.66 -7.97 17.17
N GLU A 129 -3.32 -7.36 18.14
CA GLU A 129 -4.13 -8.06 19.14
C GLU A 129 -5.63 -7.95 18.82
N TYR A 130 -6.44 -8.93 19.26
CA TYR A 130 -7.90 -8.91 19.08
C TYR A 130 -8.58 -7.71 19.74
N LYS A 131 -7.99 -7.15 20.79
CA LYS A 131 -8.55 -6.00 21.51
C LYS A 131 -7.82 -4.74 21.12
N ASP A 132 -8.41 -4.02 20.19
CA ASP A 132 -7.96 -2.69 19.82
C ASP A 132 -8.24 -1.71 20.97
N GLN A 133 -7.18 -1.10 21.50
CA GLN A 133 -7.30 -0.06 22.51
C GLN A 133 -7.53 1.31 21.86
N ILE A 134 -8.48 1.37 20.90
CA ILE A 134 -8.83 2.61 20.22
C ILE A 134 -9.97 3.28 20.98
N GLU A 135 -9.65 4.35 21.70
CA GLU A 135 -10.65 5.11 22.49
C GLU A 135 -11.68 5.81 21.59
N HIS A 136 -11.26 6.26 20.40
CA HIS A 136 -12.11 6.98 19.45
C HIS A 136 -11.95 6.41 18.02
N PRO A 137 -12.62 5.29 17.69
CA PRO A 137 -12.58 4.76 16.33
C PRO A 137 -13.21 5.76 15.36
N VAL A 138 -12.54 5.97 14.21
CA VAL A 138 -12.98 6.90 13.16
C VAL A 138 -14.22 6.37 12.43
N ASP A 139 -14.35 5.04 12.35
CA ASP A 139 -15.49 4.35 11.77
C ASP A 139 -16.07 3.36 12.77
N LYS A 140 -17.38 3.35 12.90
CA LYS A 140 -18.14 2.40 13.72
C LYS A 140 -19.12 1.70 12.80
N GLU A 141 -18.80 0.51 12.40
CA GLU A 141 -19.76 -0.40 11.74
C GLU A 141 -20.86 -0.85 12.71
#